data_008a715f671f7886060f984362e45d5e
#
_entry.id   008a715f671f7886060f984362e45d5e
#
_cell.length_a   1.000
_cell.length_b   1.000
_cell.length_c   1.000
_cell.angle_alpha   90.00
_cell.angle_beta   90.00
_cell.angle_gamma   90.00
#
_symmetry.space_group_name_H-M   'P 1'
#
loop_
_entity.id
_entity.type
_entity.pdbx_description
1 polymer ?
#
loop_
_entity_poly.entity_id
_entity_poly.type
_entity_poly.pdbx_seq_one_letter_code
_entity_poly.pdbx_strand_id
1 'polypeptide(L)'
;MFIQLKNITKTYGEGEGAFRALKGVSLEIAKGDFVALMGPSGSGKSTMANILGCLDSATSGEYLFENVSVQALNRNERALLRRHFIGFIFQGFNLLPRTTALENVELPLLYRGIARAERQKIALESLKMVGLDGWENHTSNKLSGGQQQRVAIARAIASKPLFLLADEPTGNLDTKRSVEIMKILQWLNKDLGITILMVTHESEMAAFASKEVHFLDGNIDKTKGRKGDILGDSSDLCADSSDSTAQGGKI
;
A
#
# COMPACT_ATOMS: atom_id res chain seq x y z
N MET A 1 5.33 10.70 12.06
CA MET A 1 4.79 9.43 11.53
C MET A 1 4.37 9.69 10.09
N PHE A 2 4.59 8.75 9.14
CA PHE A 2 4.28 8.98 7.72
C PHE A 2 2.81 8.64 7.39
N ILE A 3 2.36 7.44 7.82
CA ILE A 3 0.95 7.02 7.73
C ILE A 3 0.50 6.58 9.12
N GLN A 4 -0.67 7.05 9.56
CA GLN A 4 -1.28 6.65 10.82
C GLN A 4 -2.76 6.37 10.62
N LEU A 5 -3.17 5.17 11.02
CA LEU A 5 -4.55 4.73 11.05
C LEU A 5 -4.96 4.48 12.50
N LYS A 6 -6.11 5.04 12.93
CA LYS A 6 -6.66 4.84 14.28
C LYS A 6 -8.09 4.34 14.16
N ASN A 7 -8.32 3.13 14.66
CA ASN A 7 -9.65 2.50 14.76
C ASN A 7 -10.43 2.53 13.43
N ILE A 8 -9.76 2.28 12.31
CA ILE A 8 -10.39 2.28 10.98
C ILE A 8 -11.41 1.15 10.89
N THR A 9 -12.65 1.52 10.56
CA THR A 9 -13.69 0.56 10.21
C THR A 9 -14.10 0.72 8.76
N LYS A 10 -14.56 -0.36 8.14
CA LYS A 10 -15.18 -0.33 6.82
C LYS A 10 -16.35 -1.29 6.78
N THR A 11 -17.52 -0.76 6.46
CA THR A 11 -18.74 -1.53 6.25
C THR A 11 -19.24 -1.26 4.84
N TYR A 12 -19.56 -2.31 4.10
CA TYR A 12 -20.21 -2.27 2.79
C TYR A 12 -21.67 -2.69 2.93
N GLY A 13 -22.57 -2.03 2.18
CA GLY A 13 -24.01 -2.26 2.24
C GLY A 13 -24.65 -1.62 3.48
N GLU A 14 -25.98 -1.78 3.58
CA GLU A 14 -26.82 -1.24 4.66
C GLU A 14 -27.80 -2.32 5.15
N GLY A 15 -28.31 -2.16 6.39
CA GLY A 15 -29.29 -3.06 7.00
C GLY A 15 -28.75 -4.47 7.25
N GLU A 16 -29.60 -5.49 7.10
CA GLU A 16 -29.27 -6.90 7.38
C GLU A 16 -28.21 -7.49 6.43
N GLY A 17 -27.98 -6.87 5.27
CA GLY A 17 -26.94 -7.27 4.30
C GLY A 17 -25.60 -6.59 4.50
N ALA A 18 -25.40 -5.81 5.55
CA ALA A 18 -24.17 -5.07 5.78
C ALA A 18 -23.01 -6.01 6.12
N PHE A 19 -21.90 -5.89 5.39
CA PHE A 19 -20.65 -6.63 5.61
C PHE A 19 -19.56 -5.71 6.16
N ARG A 20 -19.09 -6.01 7.38
CA ARG A 20 -18.02 -5.26 8.03
C ARG A 20 -16.65 -5.85 7.66
N ALA A 21 -16.00 -5.25 6.69
CA ALA A 21 -14.70 -5.69 6.15
C ALA A 21 -13.52 -5.32 7.05
N LEU A 22 -13.59 -4.17 7.77
CA LEU A 22 -12.60 -3.76 8.76
C LEU A 22 -13.29 -3.43 10.09
N LYS A 23 -12.73 -3.90 11.21
CA LYS A 23 -13.38 -3.93 12.51
C LYS A 23 -12.71 -3.05 13.58
N GLY A 24 -11.98 -2.01 13.18
CA GLY A 24 -11.28 -1.10 14.09
C GLY A 24 -9.76 -1.27 14.01
N VAL A 25 -9.23 -1.24 12.79
CA VAL A 25 -7.80 -1.44 12.54
C VAL A 25 -7.01 -0.18 12.87
N SER A 26 -5.95 -0.33 13.67
CA SER A 26 -4.96 0.70 13.92
C SER A 26 -3.60 0.22 13.41
N LEU A 27 -2.92 1.08 12.64
CA LEU A 27 -1.66 0.77 11.96
C LEU A 27 -0.83 2.03 11.80
N GLU A 28 0.46 1.93 12.05
CA GLU A 28 1.41 3.02 11.83
C GLU A 28 2.52 2.59 10.87
N ILE A 29 2.84 3.42 9.89
CA ILE A 29 3.92 3.20 8.93
C ILE A 29 4.86 4.40 8.97
N ALA A 30 6.12 4.16 9.25
CA ALA A 30 7.14 5.20 9.20
C ALA A 30 7.59 5.47 7.76
N LYS A 31 8.16 6.63 7.52
CA LYS A 31 8.76 6.95 6.22
C LYS A 31 9.92 6.01 5.93
N GLY A 32 9.96 5.43 4.73
CA GLY A 32 10.98 4.46 4.34
C GLY A 32 10.73 3.03 4.85
N ASP A 33 9.63 2.75 5.52
CA ASP A 33 9.26 1.36 5.84
C ASP A 33 8.92 0.58 4.57
N PHE A 34 9.26 -0.71 4.57
CA PHE A 34 8.73 -1.70 3.64
C PHE A 34 7.88 -2.69 4.43
N VAL A 35 6.56 -2.58 4.30
CA VAL A 35 5.59 -3.37 5.06
C VAL A 35 4.93 -4.41 4.18
N ALA A 36 4.90 -5.67 4.61
CA ALA A 36 4.10 -6.74 4.01
C ALA A 36 2.79 -6.91 4.79
N LEU A 37 1.66 -6.76 4.10
CA LEU A 37 0.32 -6.99 4.61
C LEU A 37 -0.12 -8.40 4.23
N MET A 38 -0.20 -9.29 5.19
CA MET A 38 -0.46 -10.71 5.01
C MET A 38 -1.80 -11.16 5.59
N GLY A 39 -2.24 -12.37 5.24
CA GLY A 39 -3.44 -12.99 5.79
C GLY A 39 -4.24 -13.75 4.72
N PRO A 40 -5.24 -14.57 5.13
CA PRO A 40 -6.06 -15.35 4.21
C PRO A 40 -6.92 -14.49 3.29
N SER A 41 -7.44 -15.08 2.23
CA SER A 41 -8.42 -14.40 1.35
C SER A 41 -9.63 -13.95 2.17
N GLY A 42 -10.17 -12.78 1.87
CA GLY A 42 -11.31 -12.21 2.59
C GLY A 42 -11.00 -11.57 3.95
N SER A 43 -9.75 -11.59 4.42
CA SER A 43 -9.40 -11.03 5.75
C SER A 43 -9.44 -9.49 5.83
N GLY A 44 -9.66 -8.77 4.72
CA GLY A 44 -9.74 -7.31 4.70
C GLY A 44 -8.52 -6.59 4.10
N LYS A 45 -7.47 -7.31 3.64
CA LYS A 45 -6.23 -6.72 3.09
C LYS A 45 -6.48 -5.76 1.93
N SER A 46 -7.22 -6.19 0.91
CA SER A 46 -7.51 -5.35 -0.27
C SER A 46 -8.37 -4.14 0.11
N THR A 47 -9.29 -4.29 1.06
CA THR A 47 -10.05 -3.15 1.60
C THR A 47 -9.13 -2.15 2.29
N MET A 48 -8.19 -2.62 3.11
CA MET A 48 -7.19 -1.77 3.77
C MET A 48 -6.29 -1.09 2.73
N ALA A 49 -5.79 -1.84 1.75
CA ALA A 49 -4.97 -1.31 0.65
C ALA A 49 -5.72 -0.21 -0.13
N ASN A 50 -7.00 -0.41 -0.44
CA ASN A 50 -7.83 0.59 -1.11
C ASN A 50 -8.01 1.87 -0.29
N ILE A 51 -8.20 1.75 1.03
CA ILE A 51 -8.29 2.91 1.93
C ILE A 51 -6.96 3.66 1.97
N LEU A 52 -5.84 2.95 2.18
CA LEU A 52 -4.50 3.54 2.18
C LEU A 52 -4.15 4.20 0.85
N GLY A 53 -4.57 3.59 -0.27
CA GLY A 53 -4.45 4.16 -1.61
C GLY A 53 -5.43 5.29 -1.91
N CYS A 54 -6.30 5.69 -0.98
CA CYS A 54 -7.38 6.65 -1.21
C CYS A 54 -8.31 6.28 -2.38
N LEU A 55 -8.40 4.99 -2.74
CA LEU A 55 -9.35 4.47 -3.73
C LEU A 55 -10.73 4.27 -3.13
N ASP A 56 -10.78 4.01 -1.82
CA ASP A 56 -11.99 3.92 -1.02
C ASP A 56 -11.86 4.76 0.26
N SER A 57 -12.96 4.93 1.00
CA SER A 57 -13.01 5.68 2.24
C SER A 57 -13.37 4.77 3.40
N ALA A 58 -12.77 5.00 4.57
CA ALA A 58 -13.20 4.38 5.80
C ALA A 58 -14.65 4.79 6.16
N THR A 59 -15.38 3.90 6.83
CA THR A 59 -16.69 4.23 7.40
C THR A 59 -16.53 5.07 8.67
N SER A 60 -15.52 4.75 9.49
CA SER A 60 -15.16 5.53 10.68
C SER A 60 -13.67 5.33 11.02
N GLY A 61 -13.17 6.10 11.99
CA GLY A 61 -11.77 6.11 12.40
C GLY A 61 -11.02 7.30 11.81
N GLU A 62 -9.73 7.38 12.06
CA GLU A 62 -8.86 8.46 11.60
C GLU A 62 -7.76 7.90 10.69
N TYR A 63 -7.56 8.52 9.52
CA TYR A 63 -6.43 8.24 8.63
C TYR A 63 -5.64 9.52 8.39
N LEU A 64 -4.40 9.55 8.83
CA LEU A 64 -3.45 10.63 8.60
C LEU A 64 -2.38 10.18 7.58
N PHE A 65 -2.18 10.97 6.54
CA PHE A 65 -1.09 10.85 5.58
C PHE A 65 -0.21 12.10 5.70
N GLU A 66 1.03 11.95 6.17
CA GLU A 66 1.93 13.09 6.52
C GLU A 66 1.22 14.17 7.35
N ASN A 67 0.52 13.76 8.41
CA ASN A 67 -0.28 14.61 9.31
C ASN A 67 -1.51 15.30 8.65
N VAL A 68 -1.83 14.99 7.39
CA VAL A 68 -3.05 15.44 6.73
C VAL A 68 -4.17 14.45 6.95
N SER A 69 -5.32 14.88 7.49
CA SER A 69 -6.50 14.03 7.67
C SER A 69 -7.14 13.73 6.31
N VAL A 70 -7.04 12.46 5.90
CA VAL A 70 -7.58 12.00 4.61
C VAL A 70 -9.11 11.98 4.59
N GLN A 71 -9.76 11.78 5.75
CA GLN A 71 -11.22 11.85 5.87
C GLN A 71 -11.77 13.25 5.62
N ALA A 72 -11.01 14.28 5.98
CA ALA A 72 -11.40 15.68 5.75
C ALA A 72 -11.33 16.08 4.27
N LEU A 73 -10.59 15.31 3.45
CA LEU A 73 -10.40 15.60 2.03
C LEU A 73 -11.64 15.22 1.23
N ASN A 74 -12.06 16.10 0.33
CA ASN A 74 -13.08 15.79 -0.66
C ASN A 74 -12.55 14.85 -1.76
N ARG A 75 -13.42 14.41 -2.68
CA ARG A 75 -13.08 13.46 -3.73
C ARG A 75 -11.94 13.96 -4.64
N ASN A 76 -11.92 15.25 -4.97
CA ASN A 76 -10.91 15.84 -5.85
C ASN A 76 -9.56 15.95 -5.13
N GLU A 77 -9.55 16.34 -3.87
CA GLU A 77 -8.34 16.42 -3.05
C GLU A 77 -7.71 15.03 -2.84
N ARG A 78 -8.51 14.01 -2.57
CA ARG A 78 -8.03 12.62 -2.54
C ARG A 78 -7.44 12.16 -3.89
N ALA A 79 -8.04 12.58 -5.01
CA ALA A 79 -7.49 12.30 -6.34
C ALA A 79 -6.15 13.03 -6.57
N LEU A 80 -5.99 14.25 -6.06
CA LEU A 80 -4.71 14.98 -6.08
C LEU A 80 -3.65 14.26 -5.22
N LEU A 81 -4.01 13.81 -4.01
CA LEU A 81 -3.12 13.06 -3.14
C LEU A 81 -2.61 11.80 -3.85
N ARG A 82 -3.50 10.98 -4.45
CA ARG A 82 -3.11 9.81 -5.25
C ARG A 82 -2.16 10.19 -6.39
N ARG A 83 -2.52 11.22 -7.17
CA ARG A 83 -1.76 11.64 -8.35
C ARG A 83 -0.34 12.09 -8.04
N HIS A 84 -0.14 12.68 -6.85
CA HIS A 84 1.15 13.29 -6.52
C HIS A 84 2.02 12.44 -5.59
N PHE A 85 1.42 11.61 -4.75
CA PHE A 85 2.16 10.98 -3.66
C PHE A 85 2.08 9.46 -3.64
N ILE A 86 1.11 8.83 -4.35
CA ILE A 86 0.90 7.39 -4.30
C ILE A 86 1.13 6.76 -5.68
N GLY A 87 1.99 5.75 -5.73
CA GLY A 87 2.15 4.87 -6.88
C GLY A 87 1.45 3.53 -6.65
N PHE A 88 0.89 2.94 -7.70
CA PHE A 88 0.18 1.66 -7.62
C PHE A 88 0.82 0.62 -8.52
N ILE A 89 1.02 -0.58 -7.96
CA ILE A 89 1.47 -1.78 -8.66
C ILE A 89 0.43 -2.86 -8.40
N PHE A 90 -0.12 -3.47 -9.46
CA PHE A 90 -1.20 -4.44 -9.38
C PHE A 90 -0.74 -5.81 -9.87
N GLN A 91 -1.35 -6.87 -9.36
CA GLN A 91 -1.14 -8.25 -9.79
C GLN A 91 -1.36 -8.43 -11.29
N GLY A 92 -2.41 -7.84 -11.85
CA GLY A 92 -2.77 -7.91 -13.27
C GLY A 92 -2.02 -6.92 -14.16
N PHE A 93 -0.92 -6.29 -13.68
CA PHE A 93 -0.13 -5.25 -14.36
C PHE A 93 -0.95 -3.99 -14.70
N ASN A 94 -2.20 -4.11 -15.10
CA ASN A 94 -3.12 -3.05 -15.50
C ASN A 94 -2.50 -2.09 -16.53
N LEU A 95 -1.77 -2.65 -17.50
CA LEU A 95 -1.25 -1.91 -18.63
C LEU A 95 -2.36 -1.66 -19.66
N LEU A 96 -2.33 -0.49 -20.27
CA LEU A 96 -3.22 -0.22 -21.40
C LEU A 96 -2.83 -1.14 -22.57
N PRO A 97 -3.79 -1.90 -23.12
CA PRO A 97 -3.53 -2.74 -24.30
C PRO A 97 -3.26 -1.87 -25.52
N ARG A 98 -2.48 -2.39 -26.47
CA ARG A 98 -2.13 -1.73 -27.73
C ARG A 98 -1.33 -0.43 -27.61
N THR A 99 -0.88 -0.08 -26.40
CA THR A 99 0.05 1.01 -26.15
C THR A 99 1.44 0.47 -25.84
N THR A 100 2.47 1.26 -26.11
CA THR A 100 3.87 0.90 -25.85
C THR A 100 4.19 0.93 -24.35
N ALA A 101 5.34 0.35 -23.97
CA ALA A 101 5.86 0.47 -22.61
C ALA A 101 6.06 1.95 -22.22
N LEU A 102 6.64 2.74 -23.12
CA LEU A 102 6.83 4.17 -22.92
C LEU A 102 5.51 4.90 -22.66
N GLU A 103 4.51 4.71 -23.53
CA GLU A 103 3.20 5.35 -23.39
C GLU A 103 2.49 4.96 -22.07
N ASN A 104 2.62 3.70 -21.63
CA ASN A 104 2.08 3.28 -20.33
C ASN A 104 2.75 4.03 -19.17
N VAL A 105 4.07 4.21 -19.21
CA VAL A 105 4.81 4.91 -18.15
C VAL A 105 4.54 6.42 -18.18
N GLU A 106 4.25 6.99 -19.34
CA GLU A 106 3.89 8.41 -19.49
C GLU A 106 2.54 8.78 -18.85
N LEU A 107 1.61 7.83 -18.68
CA LEU A 107 0.23 8.09 -18.23
C LEU A 107 0.12 8.95 -16.96
N PRO A 108 0.77 8.62 -15.82
CA PRO A 108 0.66 9.45 -14.62
C PRO A 108 1.23 10.86 -14.83
N LEU A 109 2.22 11.00 -15.68
CA LEU A 109 2.86 12.28 -16.01
C LEU A 109 1.94 13.14 -16.88
N LEU A 110 1.20 12.50 -17.81
CA LEU A 110 0.17 13.16 -18.61
C LEU A 110 -0.92 13.77 -17.72
N TYR A 111 -1.43 13.00 -16.75
CA TYR A 111 -2.41 13.50 -15.77
C TYR A 111 -1.88 14.62 -14.88
N ARG A 112 -0.56 14.73 -14.74
CA ARG A 112 0.11 15.84 -14.01
C ARG A 112 0.32 17.08 -14.89
N GLY A 113 -0.05 17.03 -16.18
CA GLY A 113 0.12 18.13 -17.12
C GLY A 113 1.57 18.36 -17.57
N ILE A 114 2.46 17.38 -17.41
CA ILE A 114 3.88 17.51 -17.80
C ILE A 114 3.99 17.54 -19.34
N ALA A 115 4.76 18.47 -19.86
CA ALA A 115 4.97 18.63 -21.30
C ALA A 115 5.57 17.36 -21.95
N ARG A 116 5.23 17.09 -23.21
CA ARG A 116 5.57 15.83 -23.90
C ARG A 116 7.06 15.48 -23.83
N ALA A 117 7.93 16.42 -24.15
CA ALA A 117 9.38 16.17 -24.19
C ALA A 117 9.93 15.78 -22.79
N GLU A 118 9.50 16.48 -21.74
CA GLU A 118 9.88 16.20 -20.36
C GLU A 118 9.29 14.86 -19.89
N ARG A 119 8.04 14.59 -20.24
CA ARG A 119 7.34 13.35 -19.92
C ARG A 119 8.04 12.12 -20.51
N GLN A 120 8.45 12.19 -21.80
CA GLN A 120 9.19 11.14 -22.47
C GLN A 120 10.53 10.87 -21.79
N LYS A 121 11.26 11.92 -21.43
CA LYS A 121 12.55 11.80 -20.72
C LYS A 121 12.38 11.06 -19.39
N ILE A 122 11.42 11.48 -18.58
CA ILE A 122 11.15 10.85 -17.27
C ILE A 122 10.74 9.39 -17.45
N ALA A 123 9.90 9.08 -18.44
CA ALA A 123 9.42 7.73 -18.71
C ALA A 123 10.55 6.81 -19.17
N LEU A 124 11.45 7.27 -20.05
CA LEU A 124 12.64 6.53 -20.47
C LEU A 124 13.58 6.25 -19.28
N GLU A 125 13.85 7.24 -18.43
CA GLU A 125 14.65 7.06 -17.23
C GLU A 125 14.00 6.02 -16.28
N SER A 126 12.67 6.07 -16.12
CA SER A 126 11.94 5.11 -15.27
C SER A 126 12.00 3.68 -15.83
N LEU A 127 11.89 3.49 -17.15
CA LEU A 127 12.07 2.18 -17.80
C LEU A 127 13.49 1.65 -17.63
N LYS A 128 14.50 2.49 -17.77
CA LYS A 128 15.89 2.13 -17.55
C LYS A 128 16.15 1.69 -16.09
N MET A 129 15.56 2.38 -15.11
CA MET A 129 15.67 2.02 -13.69
C MET A 129 15.21 0.60 -13.38
N VAL A 130 14.22 0.09 -14.11
CA VAL A 130 13.70 -1.27 -13.93
C VAL A 130 14.30 -2.29 -14.92
N GLY A 131 15.36 -1.90 -15.67
CA GLY A 131 16.06 -2.77 -16.60
C GLY A 131 15.30 -3.08 -17.89
N LEU A 132 14.56 -2.09 -18.42
CA LEU A 132 13.80 -2.18 -19.67
C LEU A 132 14.35 -1.19 -20.74
N ASP A 133 15.63 -0.88 -20.70
CA ASP A 133 16.32 -0.12 -21.77
C ASP A 133 16.21 -0.90 -23.08
N GLY A 134 15.79 -0.25 -24.17
CA GLY A 134 15.54 -0.88 -25.48
C GLY A 134 14.15 -1.53 -25.66
N TRP A 135 13.30 -1.50 -24.63
CA TRP A 135 11.94 -2.09 -24.68
C TRP A 135 10.83 -1.04 -24.80
N GLU A 136 11.16 0.22 -24.93
CA GLU A 136 10.25 1.38 -24.86
C GLU A 136 9.10 1.29 -25.86
N ASN A 137 9.41 0.81 -27.09
CA ASN A 137 8.49 0.78 -28.22
C ASN A 137 7.69 -0.54 -28.30
N HIS A 138 7.90 -1.48 -27.37
CA HIS A 138 7.16 -2.72 -27.37
C HIS A 138 5.78 -2.52 -26.74
N THR A 139 4.75 -3.04 -27.40
CA THR A 139 3.39 -3.06 -26.85
C THR A 139 3.26 -4.14 -25.79
N SER A 140 2.33 -3.96 -24.84
CA SER A 140 2.15 -4.84 -23.67
C SER A 140 2.01 -6.33 -24.05
N ASN A 141 1.35 -6.65 -25.17
CA ASN A 141 1.18 -8.03 -25.64
C ASN A 141 2.46 -8.68 -26.21
N LYS A 142 3.51 -7.90 -26.46
CA LYS A 142 4.83 -8.38 -26.90
C LYS A 142 5.82 -8.52 -25.75
N LEU A 143 5.41 -8.23 -24.53
CA LEU A 143 6.21 -8.29 -23.32
C LEU A 143 5.88 -9.55 -22.53
N SER A 144 6.90 -10.20 -21.96
CA SER A 144 6.70 -11.28 -20.99
C SER A 144 6.03 -10.74 -19.70
N GLY A 145 5.41 -11.60 -18.87
CA GLY A 145 4.78 -11.18 -17.63
C GLY A 145 5.71 -10.40 -16.70
N GLY A 146 6.97 -10.83 -16.55
CA GLY A 146 7.97 -10.10 -15.77
C GLY A 146 8.32 -8.73 -16.36
N GLN A 147 8.37 -8.61 -17.70
CA GLN A 147 8.58 -7.31 -18.35
C GLN A 147 7.35 -6.39 -18.19
N GLN A 148 6.13 -6.94 -18.31
CA GLN A 148 4.90 -6.19 -18.05
C GLN A 148 4.87 -5.65 -16.62
N GLN A 149 5.26 -6.46 -15.64
CA GLN A 149 5.34 -6.02 -14.25
C GLN A 149 6.41 -4.94 -14.04
N ARG A 150 7.55 -5.03 -14.71
CA ARG A 150 8.57 -3.97 -14.68
C ARG A 150 8.05 -2.67 -15.31
N VAL A 151 7.26 -2.72 -16.39
CA VAL A 151 6.58 -1.53 -16.95
C VAL A 151 5.59 -0.95 -15.94
N ALA A 152 4.80 -1.78 -15.25
CA ALA A 152 3.88 -1.33 -14.21
C ALA A 152 4.61 -0.65 -13.05
N ILE A 153 5.77 -1.18 -12.64
CA ILE A 153 6.64 -0.55 -11.63
C ILE A 153 7.19 0.78 -12.14
N ALA A 154 7.74 0.82 -13.37
CA ALA A 154 8.25 2.05 -13.98
C ALA A 154 7.17 3.14 -14.03
N ARG A 155 5.94 2.78 -14.42
CA ARG A 155 4.77 3.66 -14.38
C ARG A 155 4.50 4.19 -12.97
N ALA A 156 4.55 3.32 -11.96
CA ALA A 156 4.28 3.71 -10.59
C ALA A 156 5.31 4.70 -10.04
N ILE A 157 6.60 4.53 -10.39
CA ILE A 157 7.69 5.40 -9.90
C ILE A 157 7.94 6.66 -10.74
N ALA A 158 7.43 6.73 -11.98
CA ALA A 158 7.62 7.88 -12.86
C ALA A 158 7.15 9.20 -12.24
N SER A 159 6.11 9.17 -11.42
CA SER A 159 5.61 10.34 -10.69
C SER A 159 6.43 10.68 -9.43
N LYS A 160 7.51 9.95 -9.12
CA LYS A 160 8.31 10.10 -7.90
C LYS A 160 7.42 10.08 -6.62
N PRO A 161 6.67 8.99 -6.40
CA PRO A 161 5.75 8.92 -5.27
C PRO A 161 6.51 8.82 -3.95
N LEU A 162 5.87 9.24 -2.86
CA LEU A 162 6.36 9.01 -1.49
C LEU A 162 5.96 7.62 -0.97
N PHE A 163 4.88 7.06 -1.52
CA PHE A 163 4.28 5.80 -1.10
C PHE A 163 3.96 4.92 -2.30
N LEU A 164 4.42 3.66 -2.28
CA LEU A 164 4.05 2.63 -3.24
C LEU A 164 3.13 1.60 -2.58
N LEU A 165 2.00 1.37 -3.21
CA LEU A 165 1.07 0.33 -2.85
C LEU A 165 1.15 -0.78 -3.90
N ALA A 166 1.66 -1.95 -3.49
CA ALA A 166 1.84 -3.11 -4.35
C ALA A 166 0.86 -4.22 -3.94
N ASP A 167 -0.16 -4.45 -4.76
CA ASP A 167 -1.17 -5.48 -4.52
C ASP A 167 -0.81 -6.74 -5.30
N GLU A 168 -0.34 -7.77 -4.58
CA GLU A 168 0.16 -9.04 -5.10
C GLU A 168 1.11 -8.89 -6.31
N PRO A 169 2.22 -8.14 -6.18
CA PRO A 169 3.05 -7.75 -7.32
C PRO A 169 3.73 -8.91 -8.04
N THR A 170 3.72 -10.10 -7.46
CA THR A 170 4.35 -11.33 -7.97
C THR A 170 3.35 -12.43 -8.34
N GLY A 171 2.07 -12.26 -8.03
CA GLY A 171 1.07 -13.32 -8.10
C GLY A 171 0.80 -13.94 -9.50
N ASN A 172 1.27 -13.30 -10.58
CA ASN A 172 1.16 -13.80 -11.96
C ASN A 172 2.53 -14.18 -12.56
N LEU A 173 3.55 -14.37 -11.73
CA LEU A 173 4.93 -14.61 -12.15
C LEU A 173 5.44 -15.98 -11.64
N ASP A 174 6.41 -16.53 -12.33
CA ASP A 174 7.18 -17.65 -11.82
C ASP A 174 8.13 -17.21 -10.69
N THR A 175 8.60 -18.14 -9.87
CA THR A 175 9.42 -17.88 -8.69
C THR A 175 10.67 -17.05 -9.01
N LYS A 176 11.36 -17.33 -10.13
CA LYS A 176 12.57 -16.59 -10.51
C LYS A 176 12.27 -15.12 -10.79
N ARG A 177 11.21 -14.86 -11.58
CA ARG A 177 10.79 -13.50 -11.90
C ARG A 177 10.23 -12.78 -10.67
N SER A 178 9.53 -13.49 -9.79
CA SER A 178 9.05 -12.96 -8.51
C SER A 178 10.21 -12.41 -7.68
N VAL A 179 11.29 -13.15 -7.52
CA VAL A 179 12.50 -12.69 -6.81
C VAL A 179 13.12 -11.47 -7.47
N GLU A 180 13.16 -11.41 -8.81
CA GLU A 180 13.67 -10.24 -9.53
C GLU A 180 12.83 -8.98 -9.26
N ILE A 181 11.50 -9.10 -9.27
CA ILE A 181 10.58 -8.00 -8.93
C ILE A 181 10.77 -7.55 -7.48
N MET A 182 10.87 -8.50 -6.54
CA MET A 182 11.09 -8.17 -5.14
C MET A 182 12.42 -7.44 -4.89
N LYS A 183 13.49 -7.80 -5.62
CA LYS A 183 14.76 -7.07 -5.57
C LYS A 183 14.63 -5.63 -6.07
N ILE A 184 13.82 -5.40 -7.12
CA ILE A 184 13.53 -4.03 -7.59
C ILE A 184 12.80 -3.25 -6.50
N LEU A 185 11.75 -3.82 -5.87
CA LEU A 185 11.03 -3.16 -4.79
C LEU A 185 11.94 -2.85 -3.58
N GLN A 186 12.81 -3.80 -3.21
CA GLN A 186 13.80 -3.57 -2.14
C GLN A 186 14.76 -2.41 -2.47
N TRP A 187 15.24 -2.36 -3.72
CA TRP A 187 16.11 -1.27 -4.17
C TRP A 187 15.37 0.07 -4.14
N LEU A 188 14.12 0.14 -4.63
CA LEU A 188 13.29 1.34 -4.55
C LEU A 188 13.10 1.83 -3.10
N ASN A 189 12.94 0.89 -2.18
CA ASN A 189 12.80 1.22 -0.76
C ASN A 189 14.11 1.70 -0.14
N LYS A 190 15.21 0.92 -0.28
CA LYS A 190 16.49 1.18 0.41
C LYS A 190 17.26 2.35 -0.18
N ASP A 191 17.33 2.42 -1.51
CA ASP A 191 18.20 3.39 -2.21
C ASP A 191 17.46 4.68 -2.56
N LEU A 192 16.15 4.61 -2.86
CA LEU A 192 15.34 5.79 -3.15
C LEU A 192 14.47 6.26 -1.96
N GLY A 193 14.47 5.52 -0.85
CA GLY A 193 13.75 5.89 0.37
C GLY A 193 12.22 5.86 0.23
N ILE A 194 11.68 5.17 -0.77
CA ILE A 194 10.24 5.10 -1.01
C ILE A 194 9.60 4.18 0.04
N THR A 195 8.55 4.65 0.71
CA THR A 195 7.75 3.82 1.63
C THR A 195 6.92 2.83 0.82
N ILE A 196 6.93 1.55 1.16
CA ILE A 196 6.22 0.51 0.41
C ILE A 196 5.27 -0.26 1.33
N LEU A 197 4.00 -0.40 0.91
CA LEU A 197 3.09 -1.40 1.43
C LEU A 197 2.84 -2.44 0.35
N MET A 198 3.15 -3.68 0.63
CA MET A 198 2.90 -4.82 -0.26
C MET A 198 1.84 -5.72 0.36
N VAL A 199 0.79 -6.01 -0.38
CA VAL A 199 -0.17 -7.06 -0.05
C VAL A 199 0.33 -8.36 -0.67
N THR A 200 0.46 -9.41 0.11
CA THR A 200 0.81 -10.74 -0.37
C THR A 200 0.28 -11.83 0.55
N HIS A 201 0.04 -13.01 0.02
CA HIS A 201 -0.23 -14.22 0.78
C HIS A 201 0.97 -15.18 0.80
N GLU A 202 2.06 -14.84 0.09
CA GLU A 202 3.27 -15.63 -0.04
C GLU A 202 4.30 -15.20 1.02
N SER A 203 4.63 -16.10 1.96
CA SER A 203 5.60 -15.81 3.03
C SER A 203 7.02 -15.58 2.51
N GLU A 204 7.40 -16.24 1.40
CA GLU A 204 8.70 -16.01 0.77
C GLU A 204 8.83 -14.57 0.24
N MET A 205 7.76 -14.01 -0.32
CA MET A 205 7.75 -12.63 -0.82
C MET A 205 7.67 -11.64 0.35
N ALA A 206 6.91 -11.97 1.41
CA ALA A 206 6.85 -11.14 2.61
C ALA A 206 8.21 -10.99 3.29
N ALA A 207 9.08 -11.99 3.22
CA ALA A 207 10.43 -11.96 3.79
C ALA A 207 11.34 -10.84 3.21
N PHE A 208 10.99 -10.26 2.05
CA PHE A 208 11.69 -9.11 1.50
C PHE A 208 11.34 -7.78 2.20
N ALA A 209 10.20 -7.73 2.89
CA ALA A 209 9.80 -6.56 3.66
C ALA A 209 10.55 -6.47 4.99
N SER A 210 10.65 -5.26 5.54
CA SER A 210 11.25 -5.03 6.86
C SER A 210 10.28 -5.31 8.01
N LYS A 211 8.97 -5.27 7.73
CA LYS A 211 7.90 -5.47 8.71
C LYS A 211 6.77 -6.30 8.10
N GLU A 212 6.14 -7.13 8.92
CA GLU A 212 4.97 -7.93 8.54
C GLU A 212 3.77 -7.55 9.40
N VAL A 213 2.60 -7.39 8.77
CA VAL A 213 1.32 -7.16 9.44
C VAL A 213 0.35 -8.23 8.98
N HIS A 214 -0.18 -9.01 9.90
CA HIS A 214 -1.08 -10.11 9.60
C HIS A 214 -2.53 -9.70 9.85
N PHE A 215 -3.36 -9.90 8.83
CA PHE A 215 -4.80 -9.66 8.89
C PHE A 215 -5.56 -10.96 9.09
N LEU A 216 -6.53 -10.93 10.02
CA LEU A 216 -7.49 -12.00 10.25
C LEU A 216 -8.87 -11.40 10.52
N ASP A 217 -9.88 -11.80 9.74
CA ASP A 217 -11.29 -11.42 9.92
C ASP A 217 -11.55 -9.92 10.14
N GLY A 218 -10.88 -9.08 9.37
CA GLY A 218 -11.04 -7.62 9.42
C GLY A 218 -10.28 -6.92 10.55
N ASN A 219 -9.36 -7.62 11.22
CA ASN A 219 -8.50 -7.08 12.27
C ASN A 219 -7.02 -7.40 11.98
N ILE A 220 -6.11 -6.74 12.69
CA ILE A 220 -4.70 -7.14 12.77
C ILE A 220 -4.56 -8.26 13.79
N ASP A 221 -3.97 -9.39 13.37
CA ASP A 221 -3.64 -10.51 14.23
C ASP A 221 -2.37 -10.21 15.03
N LYS A 222 -2.55 -9.81 16.29
CA LYS A 222 -1.45 -9.48 17.22
C LYS A 222 -0.62 -10.70 17.66
N THR A 223 -1.06 -11.91 17.34
CA THR A 223 -0.36 -13.14 17.75
C THR A 223 0.74 -13.56 16.78
N LYS A 224 0.77 -12.98 15.58
CA LYS A 224 1.71 -13.31 14.50
C LYS A 224 2.61 -12.13 14.13
N GLY A 225 3.24 -11.49 15.11
CA GLY A 225 4.19 -10.42 14.86
C GLY A 225 5.64 -10.91 14.93
N ARG A 226 6.51 -10.50 13.98
CA ARG A 226 7.97 -10.57 14.14
C ARG A 226 8.44 -9.38 14.99
N LYS A 227 9.61 -9.52 15.64
CA LYS A 227 10.26 -8.43 16.39
C LYS A 227 10.47 -7.23 15.47
N GLY A 228 9.67 -6.17 15.62
CA GLY A 228 9.66 -4.99 14.74
C GLY A 228 8.29 -4.64 14.14
N ASP A 229 7.26 -5.45 14.45
CA ASP A 229 5.91 -5.22 13.95
C ASP A 229 5.26 -3.97 14.51
N ILE A 230 4.49 -3.31 13.67
CA ILE A 230 3.81 -2.05 13.96
C ILE A 230 2.46 -2.36 14.58
N LEU A 231 2.45 -2.59 15.88
CA LEU A 231 1.22 -2.63 16.65
C LEU A 231 1.04 -1.27 17.31
N GLY A 232 0.05 -0.52 16.90
CA GLY A 232 -0.39 0.65 17.64
C GLY A 232 -0.83 0.20 19.03
N ASP A 233 -0.07 0.54 20.03
CA ASP A 233 -0.35 0.22 21.42
C ASP A 233 -1.59 1.01 21.88
N SER A 234 -2.73 0.37 21.91
CA SER A 234 -3.97 0.91 22.49
C SER A 234 -4.13 0.48 23.96
N SER A 235 -3.03 0.52 24.72
CA SER A 235 -3.05 0.19 26.14
C SER A 235 -2.90 1.40 27.06
N ASP A 236 -3.67 2.47 26.81
CA ASP A 236 -3.83 3.53 27.80
C ASP A 236 -5.23 4.11 27.74
N LEU A 237 -6.22 3.34 28.20
CA LEU A 237 -7.52 3.86 28.69
C LEU A 237 -8.27 2.72 29.39
N CYS A 238 -7.84 2.37 30.59
CA CYS A 238 -8.68 1.82 31.68
C CYS A 238 -7.80 1.67 32.93
N ALA A 239 -7.51 2.78 33.57
CA ALA A 239 -7.19 2.76 34.98
C ALA A 239 -8.52 2.96 35.74
N ASP A 240 -9.08 1.87 36.15
CA ASP A 240 -10.26 1.81 37.00
C ASP A 240 -10.08 2.54 38.32
N SER A 241 -10.96 3.47 38.51
CA SER A 241 -11.38 3.91 39.83
C SER A 241 -12.33 2.89 40.44
N SER A 242 -11.83 2.04 41.30
CA SER A 242 -12.59 1.34 42.32
C SER A 242 -11.53 0.73 43.26
N ASP A 243 -11.43 1.05 44.49
CA ASP A 243 -12.27 0.69 45.57
C ASP A 243 -11.59 1.14 46.87
N SER A 244 -12.19 1.97 47.60
CA SER A 244 -11.87 2.14 49.01
C SER A 244 -13.13 1.87 49.82
N THR A 245 -13.39 0.63 50.09
CA THR A 245 -14.32 0.28 51.17
C THR A 245 -13.55 0.02 52.42
N ALA A 246 -13.91 0.82 53.37
CA ALA A 246 -13.55 0.75 54.76
C ALA A 246 -13.96 -0.58 55.40
N GLN A 247 -13.19 -0.97 56.38
CA GLN A 247 -13.61 -1.61 57.62
C GLN A 247 -12.57 -1.15 58.65
N GLY A 248 -12.90 -0.53 59.70
CA GLY A 248 -13.93 -0.75 60.69
C GLY A 248 -13.31 -1.45 61.87
N GLY A 249 -13.37 -0.85 63.00
CA GLY A 249 -13.25 -1.62 64.20
C GLY A 249 -12.42 -1.00 65.32
N LYS A 250 -13.13 -0.48 66.30
CA LYS A 250 -12.90 -0.62 67.74
C LYS A 250 -11.54 -0.13 68.29
N ILE A 251 -11.52 0.83 69.15
CA ILE A 251 -11.98 0.89 70.58
C ILE A 251 -12.09 2.39 70.89
#